data_cd560f2997522d70b57b754e4baf2ca8
#
_entry.id   cd560f2997522d70b57b754e4baf2ca8
#
_cell.length_a   1.000
_cell.length_b   1.000
_cell.length_c   1.000
_cell.angle_alpha   90.00
_cell.angle_beta   90.00
_cell.angle_gamma   90.00
#
_symmetry.space_group_name_H-M   'P 1'
#
loop_
_entity.id
_entity.type
_entity.pdbx_description
1 polymer ?
#
loop_
_entity_poly.entity_id
_entity_poly.type
_entity_poly.pdbx_seq_one_letter_code
_entity_poly.pdbx_strand_id
1 'polypeptide(L)'
;SAIVNRKRPCQNACKIKAISINEENAAAIDNGKCIECGACVYQCPFGAITDKSFILNVIDIIKKSENNKNYKVYAIVAPSISSQFTYAKLGQVITGLKNLGFHTVIEAALGADMVALAEAKELTVSQSQDR
;
A
#
# COMPACT_ATOMS: atom_id res chain seq x y z
N SER A 1 -40.03 1.11 19.80
CA SER A 1 -39.13 0.37 18.91
C SER A 1 -37.72 0.95 19.07
N ALA A 2 -36.90 0.28 19.90
CA ALA A 2 -35.49 0.65 20.02
C ALA A 2 -34.79 0.34 18.69
N ILE A 3 -34.52 1.36 17.88
CA ILE A 3 -33.57 1.26 16.78
C ILE A 3 -32.21 1.08 17.43
N VAL A 4 -31.80 -0.19 17.53
CA VAL A 4 -30.47 -0.55 18.00
C VAL A 4 -29.49 0.10 17.01
N ASN A 5 -28.80 1.11 17.47
CA ASN A 5 -27.76 1.85 16.74
C ASN A 5 -26.54 0.92 16.57
N ARG A 6 -26.72 -0.15 15.80
CA ARG A 6 -25.66 -1.12 15.49
C ARG A 6 -24.72 -0.46 14.49
N LYS A 7 -23.55 -0.11 14.95
CA LYS A 7 -22.46 0.33 14.05
C LYS A 7 -22.27 -0.69 12.94
N ARG A 8 -22.07 -0.22 11.74
CA ARG A 8 -21.82 -1.07 10.57
C ARG A 8 -20.51 -1.84 10.70
N PRO A 9 -20.36 -2.99 10.06
CA PRO A 9 -19.11 -3.78 10.10
C PRO A 9 -17.87 -2.96 9.78
N CYS A 10 -17.95 -2.08 8.77
CA CYS A 10 -16.87 -1.17 8.38
C CYS A 10 -16.50 -0.18 9.50
N GLN A 11 -17.47 0.37 10.22
CA GLN A 11 -17.23 1.27 11.36
C GLN A 11 -16.58 0.53 12.53
N ASN A 12 -17.02 -0.70 12.80
CA ASN A 12 -16.44 -1.54 13.87
C ASN A 12 -15.00 -1.96 13.54
N ALA A 13 -14.70 -2.21 12.27
CA ALA A 13 -13.36 -2.55 11.80
C ALA A 13 -12.38 -1.39 11.89
N CYS A 14 -12.88 -0.14 11.79
CA CYS A 14 -12.03 1.05 11.79
C CYS A 14 -11.56 1.41 13.21
N LYS A 15 -10.37 1.00 13.59
CA LYS A 15 -9.79 1.26 14.93
C LYS A 15 -9.56 2.74 15.20
N ILE A 16 -9.23 3.51 14.17
CA ILE A 16 -9.01 4.96 14.26
C ILE A 16 -10.29 5.80 14.09
N LYS A 17 -11.46 5.13 13.93
CA LYS A 17 -12.78 5.78 13.81
C LYS A 17 -12.87 6.82 12.69
N ALA A 18 -12.24 6.54 11.55
CA ALA A 18 -12.27 7.39 10.37
C ALA A 18 -13.56 7.22 9.53
N ILE A 19 -14.53 6.38 9.95
CA ILE A 19 -15.74 6.09 9.19
C ILE A 19 -16.96 6.61 9.94
N SER A 20 -17.67 7.52 9.31
CA SER A 20 -18.98 8.03 9.72
C SER A 20 -20.08 7.55 8.77
N ILE A 21 -21.33 7.83 9.11
CA ILE A 21 -22.47 7.65 8.20
C ILE A 21 -22.98 9.04 7.85
N ASN A 22 -23.09 9.32 6.56
CA ASN A 22 -23.60 10.57 6.06
C ASN A 22 -25.14 10.63 6.09
N GLU A 23 -25.74 11.77 5.72
CA GLU A 23 -27.17 12.00 5.70
C GLU A 23 -27.91 11.06 4.72
N GLU A 24 -27.25 10.61 3.69
CA GLU A 24 -27.75 9.64 2.70
C GLU A 24 -27.67 8.19 3.18
N ASN A 25 -27.34 7.99 4.46
CA ASN A 25 -27.12 6.66 5.06
C ASN A 25 -26.00 5.86 4.38
N ALA A 26 -25.00 6.52 3.80
CA ALA A 26 -23.80 5.88 3.22
C ALA A 26 -22.60 6.03 4.15
N ALA A 27 -21.64 5.10 4.04
CA ALA A 27 -20.38 5.19 4.78
C ALA A 27 -19.49 6.27 4.16
N ALA A 28 -19.11 7.26 4.94
CA ALA A 28 -18.18 8.33 4.56
C ALA A 28 -16.84 8.12 5.27
N ILE A 29 -15.75 8.16 4.52
CA ILE A 29 -14.40 7.95 5.04
C ILE A 29 -13.71 9.32 5.14
N ASP A 30 -13.26 9.67 6.35
CA ASP A 30 -12.42 10.83 6.58
C ASP A 30 -10.97 10.50 6.17
N ASN A 31 -10.58 10.96 4.97
CA ASN A 31 -9.25 10.70 4.43
C ASN A 31 -8.12 11.36 5.24
N GLY A 32 -8.41 12.39 6.03
CA GLY A 32 -7.43 13.02 6.92
C GLY A 32 -7.08 12.16 8.14
N LYS A 33 -7.98 11.23 8.51
CA LYS A 33 -7.77 10.26 9.60
C LYS A 33 -7.43 8.87 9.09
N CYS A 34 -7.80 8.55 7.85
CA CYS A 34 -7.63 7.20 7.30
C CYS A 34 -6.15 6.87 7.10
N ILE A 35 -5.71 5.76 7.68
CA ILE A 35 -4.35 5.20 7.51
C ILE A 35 -4.26 4.15 6.41
N GLU A 36 -5.28 4.02 5.57
CA GLU A 36 -5.33 3.12 4.41
C GLU A 36 -5.05 1.64 4.72
N CYS A 37 -5.40 1.17 5.92
CA CYS A 37 -5.12 -0.20 6.38
C CYS A 37 -5.98 -1.30 5.73
N GLY A 38 -7.04 -0.96 4.97
CA GLY A 38 -7.90 -1.91 4.27
C GLY A 38 -8.91 -2.69 5.12
N ALA A 39 -8.92 -2.54 6.45
CA ALA A 39 -9.79 -3.33 7.34
C ALA A 39 -11.29 -3.19 7.02
N CYS A 40 -11.73 -2.00 6.63
CA CYS A 40 -13.12 -1.74 6.24
C CYS A 40 -13.50 -2.40 4.90
N VAL A 41 -12.56 -2.48 3.97
CA VAL A 41 -12.74 -3.17 2.68
C VAL A 41 -12.96 -4.66 2.94
N TYR A 42 -12.08 -5.27 3.73
CA TYR A 42 -12.16 -6.69 4.08
C TYR A 42 -13.46 -7.05 4.83
N GLN A 43 -13.92 -6.17 5.72
CA GLN A 43 -15.13 -6.43 6.56
C GLN A 43 -16.44 -6.07 5.86
N CYS A 44 -16.43 -5.52 4.66
CA CYS A 44 -17.65 -5.16 3.94
C CYS A 44 -18.22 -6.39 3.20
N PRO A 45 -19.34 -7.00 3.67
CA PRO A 45 -19.87 -8.19 3.02
C PRO A 45 -20.50 -7.91 1.66
N PHE A 46 -20.71 -6.63 1.34
CA PHE A 46 -21.34 -6.17 0.09
C PHE A 46 -20.34 -5.63 -0.93
N GLY A 47 -19.05 -5.58 -0.62
CA GLY A 47 -18.05 -4.95 -1.49
C GLY A 47 -18.30 -3.45 -1.74
N ALA A 48 -19.06 -2.78 -0.85
CA ALA A 48 -19.41 -1.38 -1.02
C ALA A 48 -18.26 -0.39 -0.73
N ILE A 49 -17.18 -0.87 -0.14
CA ILE A 49 -15.96 -0.10 0.11
C ILE A 49 -14.85 -0.79 -0.66
N THR A 50 -14.20 -0.03 -1.53
CA THR A 50 -13.06 -0.49 -2.34
C THR A 50 -11.87 0.43 -2.10
N ASP A 51 -10.68 -0.04 -2.44
CA ASP A 51 -9.49 0.78 -2.50
C ASP A 51 -9.54 1.75 -3.70
N LYS A 52 -8.82 2.85 -3.60
CA LYS A 52 -8.63 3.77 -4.72
C LYS A 52 -7.51 3.22 -5.61
N SER A 53 -7.86 2.62 -6.72
CA SER A 53 -6.89 2.12 -7.69
C SER A 53 -6.19 3.27 -8.44
N PHE A 54 -4.88 3.19 -8.56
CA PHE A 54 -4.04 4.09 -9.36
C PHE A 54 -3.59 3.47 -10.67
N ILE A 55 -4.19 2.35 -11.09
CA ILE A 55 -3.76 1.61 -12.29
C ILE A 55 -3.77 2.47 -13.56
N LEU A 56 -4.78 3.32 -13.74
CA LEU A 56 -4.86 4.21 -14.89
C LEU A 56 -3.75 5.26 -14.88
N ASN A 57 -3.39 5.78 -13.71
CA ASN A 57 -2.28 6.71 -13.56
C ASN A 57 -0.95 6.03 -13.91
N VAL A 58 -0.74 4.79 -13.47
CA VAL A 58 0.47 4.02 -13.79
C VAL A 58 0.56 3.74 -15.30
N ILE A 59 -0.54 3.33 -15.93
CA ILE A 59 -0.59 3.11 -17.38
C ILE A 59 -0.24 4.41 -18.14
N ASP A 60 -0.79 5.54 -17.71
CA ASP A 60 -0.52 6.84 -18.35
C ASP A 60 0.96 7.25 -18.19
N ILE A 61 1.54 7.05 -17.01
CA ILE A 61 2.98 7.29 -16.76
C ILE A 61 3.84 6.42 -17.68
N ILE A 62 3.55 5.12 -17.79
CA ILE A 62 4.30 4.21 -18.66
C ILE A 62 4.18 4.62 -20.13
N LYS A 63 2.97 4.97 -20.60
CA LYS A 63 2.75 5.43 -21.97
C LYS A 63 3.51 6.71 -22.29
N LYS A 64 3.46 7.71 -21.40
CA LYS A 64 4.16 8.98 -21.56
C LYS A 64 5.69 8.85 -21.51
N SER A 65 6.20 7.79 -20.91
CA SER A 65 7.64 7.52 -20.88
C SER A 65 8.21 7.11 -22.26
N GLU A 66 7.35 6.73 -23.22
CA GLU A 66 7.74 6.27 -24.56
C GLU A 66 8.84 5.19 -24.52
N ASN A 67 8.58 4.10 -23.83
CA ASN A 67 9.56 3.05 -23.56
C ASN A 67 10.82 3.56 -22.83
N ASN A 68 10.63 4.41 -21.83
CA ASN A 68 11.70 5.00 -21.03
C ASN A 68 12.67 5.93 -21.79
N LYS A 69 12.24 6.49 -22.93
CA LYS A 69 13.02 7.47 -23.69
C LYS A 69 12.90 8.87 -23.10
N ASN A 70 11.67 9.31 -22.75
CA ASN A 70 11.43 10.63 -22.21
C ASN A 70 11.87 10.72 -20.74
N TYR A 71 11.55 9.70 -19.97
CA TYR A 71 11.98 9.51 -18.58
C TYR A 71 11.91 8.03 -18.20
N LYS A 72 12.69 7.64 -17.20
CA LYS A 72 12.75 6.27 -16.73
C LYS A 72 11.69 6.03 -15.66
N VAL A 73 10.91 4.95 -15.80
CA VAL A 73 9.89 4.54 -14.84
C VAL A 73 10.43 3.39 -14.00
N TYR A 74 10.46 3.58 -12.69
CA TYR A 74 10.93 2.58 -11.73
C TYR A 74 9.74 2.01 -10.96
N ALA A 75 9.76 0.72 -10.66
CA ALA A 75 8.83 0.09 -9.74
C ALA A 75 9.55 -0.30 -8.46
N ILE A 76 8.95 0.00 -7.30
CA ILE A 76 9.40 -0.52 -6.01
C ILE A 76 8.39 -1.57 -5.57
N VAL A 77 8.84 -2.78 -5.29
CA VAL A 77 8.01 -3.90 -4.88
C VAL A 77 8.26 -4.28 -3.43
N ALA A 78 7.18 -4.44 -2.67
CA ALA A 78 7.27 -4.90 -1.29
C ALA A 78 7.56 -6.42 -1.24
N PRO A 79 8.16 -6.94 -0.14
CA PRO A 79 8.41 -8.38 0.03
C PRO A 79 7.15 -9.24 -0.09
N SER A 80 5.99 -8.70 0.31
CA SER A 80 4.68 -9.37 0.20
C SER A 80 4.26 -9.71 -1.23
N ILE A 81 4.90 -9.13 -2.26
CA ILE A 81 4.60 -9.46 -3.65
C ILE A 81 4.78 -10.97 -3.95
N SER A 82 5.72 -11.62 -3.27
CA SER A 82 5.97 -13.05 -3.43
C SER A 82 4.79 -13.92 -2.99
N SER A 83 3.97 -13.46 -2.04
CA SER A 83 2.78 -14.17 -1.57
C SER A 83 1.55 -13.92 -2.43
N GLN A 84 1.56 -12.88 -3.27
CA GLN A 84 0.46 -12.56 -4.18
C GLN A 84 0.47 -13.42 -5.45
N PHE A 85 1.62 -13.92 -5.86
CA PHE A 85 1.83 -14.71 -7.08
C PHE A 85 2.32 -16.11 -6.73
N THR A 86 1.45 -16.93 -6.11
CA THR A 86 1.81 -18.28 -5.67
C THR A 86 2.17 -19.24 -6.81
N TYR A 87 1.76 -18.92 -8.04
CA TYR A 87 2.01 -19.68 -9.27
C TYR A 87 3.25 -19.22 -10.05
N ALA A 88 3.94 -18.16 -9.59
CA ALA A 88 5.11 -17.59 -10.27
C ALA A 88 6.27 -17.37 -9.30
N LYS A 89 7.48 -17.58 -9.77
CA LYS A 89 8.70 -17.23 -9.03
C LYS A 89 8.89 -15.71 -9.06
N LEU A 90 9.47 -15.13 -8.01
CA LEU A 90 9.71 -13.69 -7.90
C LEU A 90 10.42 -13.11 -9.14
N GLY A 91 11.44 -13.81 -9.67
CA GLY A 91 12.14 -13.40 -10.89
C GLY A 91 11.24 -13.31 -12.13
N GLN A 92 10.21 -14.16 -12.23
CA GLN A 92 9.22 -14.09 -13.30
C GLN A 92 8.30 -12.87 -13.15
N VAL A 93 7.91 -12.53 -11.92
CA VAL A 93 7.11 -11.34 -11.62
C VAL A 93 7.91 -10.07 -11.97
N ILE A 94 9.18 -10.01 -11.57
CA ILE A 94 10.09 -8.90 -11.92
C ILE A 94 10.24 -8.75 -13.44
N THR A 95 10.42 -9.86 -14.15
CA THR A 95 10.48 -9.86 -15.62
C THR A 95 9.18 -9.37 -16.24
N GLY A 96 8.04 -9.82 -15.70
CA GLY A 96 6.72 -9.35 -16.13
C GLY A 96 6.56 -7.84 -15.99
N LEU A 97 6.96 -7.28 -14.85
CA LEU A 97 6.94 -5.82 -14.63
C LEU A 97 7.82 -5.08 -15.63
N LYS A 98 9.03 -5.56 -15.92
CA LYS A 98 9.88 -4.98 -16.94
C LYS A 98 9.24 -5.02 -18.33
N ASN A 99 8.58 -6.12 -18.67
CA ASN A 99 7.86 -6.26 -19.94
C ASN A 99 6.64 -5.34 -20.06
N LEU A 100 6.05 -4.92 -18.91
CA LEU A 100 4.99 -3.91 -18.89
C LEU A 100 5.51 -2.49 -19.17
N GLY A 101 6.82 -2.27 -19.18
CA GLY A 101 7.41 -0.98 -19.51
C GLY A 101 8.15 -0.29 -18.36
N PHE A 102 8.29 -0.93 -17.20
CA PHE A 102 9.16 -0.42 -16.14
C PHE A 102 10.63 -0.59 -16.52
N HIS A 103 11.41 0.48 -16.36
CA HIS A 103 12.85 0.46 -16.64
C HIS A 103 13.60 -0.49 -15.69
N THR A 104 13.30 -0.37 -14.40
CA THR A 104 13.92 -1.19 -13.35
C THR A 104 12.90 -1.48 -12.25
N VAL A 105 13.01 -2.66 -11.67
CA VAL A 105 12.24 -3.08 -10.48
C VAL A 105 13.20 -3.19 -9.32
N ILE A 106 12.88 -2.52 -8.23
CA ILE A 106 13.68 -2.46 -7.00
C ILE A 106 12.90 -3.15 -5.88
N GLU A 107 13.53 -4.06 -5.18
CA GLU A 107 12.93 -4.70 -4.01
C GLU A 107 13.10 -3.80 -2.79
N ALA A 108 11.98 -3.45 -2.14
CA ALA A 108 11.97 -2.59 -0.94
C ALA A 108 12.75 -3.22 0.24
N ALA A 109 12.91 -4.55 0.25
CA ALA A 109 13.74 -5.25 1.23
C ALA A 109 15.20 -4.75 1.26
N LEU A 110 15.76 -4.42 0.09
CA LEU A 110 17.11 -3.85 0.01
C LEU A 110 17.22 -2.54 0.79
N GLY A 111 16.20 -1.67 0.67
CA GLY A 111 16.14 -0.43 1.45
C GLY A 111 16.03 -0.69 2.95
N ALA A 112 15.24 -1.67 3.36
CA ALA A 112 15.10 -2.06 4.77
C ALA A 112 16.45 -2.55 5.35
N ASP A 113 17.21 -3.36 4.62
CA ASP A 113 18.53 -3.82 5.03
C ASP A 113 19.52 -2.64 5.19
N MET A 114 19.47 -1.67 4.28
CA MET A 114 20.31 -0.46 4.37
C MET A 114 19.96 0.38 5.59
N VAL A 115 18.67 0.56 5.89
CA VAL A 115 18.20 1.29 7.08
C VAL A 115 18.62 0.56 8.34
N ALA A 116 18.43 -0.75 8.43
CA ALA A 116 18.85 -1.54 9.59
C ALA A 116 20.35 -1.42 9.88
N LEU A 117 21.18 -1.42 8.84
CA LEU A 117 22.64 -1.21 8.99
C LEU A 117 22.98 0.20 9.47
N ALA A 118 22.27 1.23 8.98
CA ALA A 118 22.49 2.60 9.40
C ALA A 118 22.10 2.80 10.86
N GLU A 119 20.91 2.33 11.26
CA GLU A 119 20.42 2.42 12.64
C GLU A 119 21.30 1.64 13.63
N ALA A 120 21.78 0.46 13.24
CA ALA A 120 22.71 -0.32 14.07
C ALA A 120 24.02 0.44 14.33
N LYS A 121 24.56 1.15 13.33
CA LYS A 121 25.75 1.99 13.50
C LYS A 121 25.47 3.18 14.42
N GLU A 122 24.35 3.85 14.25
CA GLU A 122 23.96 4.97 15.10
C GLU A 122 23.79 4.55 16.56
N LEU A 123 23.17 3.40 16.82
CA LEU A 123 23.01 2.84 18.15
C LEU A 123 24.36 2.57 18.82
N THR A 124 25.34 2.00 18.09
CA THR A 124 26.68 1.73 18.64
C THR A 124 27.44 3.00 18.99
N VAL A 125 27.28 4.07 18.20
CA VAL A 125 27.88 5.39 18.49
C VAL A 125 27.25 6.02 19.71
N SER A 126 25.91 6.02 19.82
CA SER A 126 25.20 6.56 20.97
C SER A 126 25.60 5.89 22.29
N GLN A 127 25.68 4.56 22.30
CA GLN A 127 26.12 3.80 23.49
C GLN A 127 27.57 4.07 23.90
N SER A 128 28.43 4.51 22.98
CA SER A 128 29.83 4.86 23.28
C SER A 128 29.95 6.27 23.87
N GLN A 129 28.97 7.15 23.68
CA GLN A 129 28.97 8.50 24.24
C GLN A 129 28.42 8.58 25.67
N ASP A 130 27.62 7.58 26.08
CA ASP A 130 27.05 7.48 27.44
C ASP A 130 27.97 6.76 28.46
N ARG A 131 29.21 6.47 28.11
CA ARG A 131 30.25 5.92 28.98
C ARG A 131 31.37 6.91 29.23
#